data_7ee5dcc250a92bb30897528d789f5076
#
_entry.id   7ee5dcc250a92bb30897528d789f5076
#
_cell.length_a   1.000
_cell.length_b   1.000
_cell.length_c   1.000
_cell.angle_alpha   90.00
_cell.angle_beta   90.00
_cell.angle_gamma   90.00
#
_symmetry.space_group_name_H-M   'P 1'
#
loop_
_entity.id
_entity.type
_entity.pdbx_description
1 polymer ?
#
loop_
_entity_poly.entity_id
_entity_poly.type
_entity_poly.pdbx_seq_one_letter_code
_entity_poly.pdbx_strand_id
1 'polypeptide(L)'
;MPKRTGSTCLCAAAAALLLSTGAAADDGRPRDPALVAARSKVFGPENVDQRTGAVDNHLVIISWITNASFAASVQGRVILLDTFVTRLEVMPGRTPFVIQDLVDLRPEALFIGHGHFDHADNAAYISGKTGATIYASPETCDNMQLDAVKISGAGASVPCVGITSRGSLPGSELVTIRQLEPVATITAFKHLHSTNTVPTDPSFPPVIINTPDKTTGQCATPCNIADSRDSSLFPAGMPLSTVLNISTSRAGQGGPISIYYHFKLHGENHFTFAWHNTTGALKEGCALPNNVAGTNPPVPSQPGQDVKGCFGAAVAKQLQNVMESLRPTDVEIGSVVSLGFGINGERDIVTYNQHIAPKVFLPNHVTAVAAESSSLEWKVGYQKVQDAMSIPQSERPQLMWLVDPNDYLRPLVFDPRDARWKKGPAGHDQDD
;
A
#
# COMPACT_ATOMS: atom_id res chain seq x y z
N MET A 1 -35.58 70.80 -44.52
CA MET A 1 -35.51 71.62 -43.31
C MET A 1 -35.16 70.71 -42.15
N PRO A 2 -34.04 70.87 -41.47
CA PRO A 2 -33.64 69.99 -40.39
C PRO A 2 -34.03 70.57 -39.05
N LYS A 3 -34.45 69.72 -38.12
CA LYS A 3 -34.59 70.08 -36.72
C LYS A 3 -33.42 69.47 -35.91
N ARG A 4 -32.65 70.34 -35.32
CA ARG A 4 -31.64 70.05 -34.30
C ARG A 4 -32.35 69.65 -33.01
N THR A 5 -31.89 68.52 -32.39
CA THR A 5 -32.13 68.22 -30.99
C THR A 5 -30.82 68.10 -30.26
N GLY A 6 -30.71 68.82 -29.18
CA GLY A 6 -29.52 68.98 -28.38
C GLY A 6 -29.21 67.73 -27.56
N SER A 7 -27.93 67.54 -27.43
CA SER A 7 -27.34 66.48 -26.61
C SER A 7 -26.94 67.04 -25.28
N THR A 8 -27.55 66.58 -24.21
CA THR A 8 -27.19 66.92 -22.82
C THR A 8 -26.15 65.94 -22.33
N CYS A 9 -24.93 66.37 -22.08
CA CYS A 9 -23.88 65.61 -21.41
C CYS A 9 -24.22 65.47 -19.91
N LEU A 10 -24.48 64.26 -19.46
CA LEU A 10 -24.44 63.90 -18.02
C LEU A 10 -23.04 63.48 -17.67
N CYS A 11 -22.34 64.28 -16.86
CA CYS A 11 -21.12 63.85 -16.17
C CYS A 11 -21.48 62.94 -15.01
N ALA A 12 -21.22 61.63 -15.14
CA ALA A 12 -21.28 60.70 -14.04
C ALA A 12 -19.95 60.74 -13.27
N ALA A 13 -19.96 61.26 -12.06
CA ALA A 13 -18.86 61.20 -11.13
C ALA A 13 -18.75 59.73 -10.59
N ALA A 14 -17.72 59.01 -10.99
CA ALA A 14 -17.40 57.72 -10.42
C ALA A 14 -16.71 57.92 -9.06
N ALA A 15 -17.44 57.65 -7.98
CA ALA A 15 -16.86 57.52 -6.65
C ALA A 15 -16.11 56.19 -6.56
N ALA A 16 -14.79 56.23 -6.60
CA ALA A 16 -13.95 55.06 -6.31
C ALA A 16 -14.03 54.76 -4.81
N LEU A 17 -14.80 53.69 -4.45
CA LEU A 17 -14.69 53.06 -3.15
C LEU A 17 -13.37 52.32 -3.09
N LEU A 18 -12.39 52.88 -2.42
CA LEU A 18 -11.20 52.14 -1.97
C LEU A 18 -11.62 51.18 -0.87
N LEU A 19 -11.96 49.95 -1.26
CA LEU A 19 -12.00 48.82 -0.33
C LEU A 19 -10.56 48.57 0.13
N SER A 20 -10.21 49.12 1.29
CA SER A 20 -9.03 48.67 2.02
C SER A 20 -9.29 47.21 2.43
N THR A 21 -8.79 46.29 1.66
CA THR A 21 -8.64 44.90 2.14
C THR A 21 -7.59 44.93 3.24
N GLY A 22 -8.06 45.16 4.48
CA GLY A 22 -7.22 44.91 5.64
C GLY A 22 -6.68 43.52 5.53
N ALA A 23 -5.39 43.38 5.35
CA ALA A 23 -4.72 42.09 5.53
C ALA A 23 -5.05 41.67 6.96
N ALA A 24 -5.90 40.66 7.09
CA ALA A 24 -6.14 40.05 8.38
C ALA A 24 -4.77 39.59 8.88
N ALA A 25 -4.38 40.04 10.06
CA ALA A 25 -3.15 39.58 10.68
C ALA A 25 -3.21 38.04 10.74
N ASP A 26 -2.19 37.41 10.23
CA ASP A 26 -2.04 35.94 10.32
C ASP A 26 -1.95 35.61 11.81
N ASP A 27 -2.98 34.99 12.37
CA ASP A 27 -3.07 34.66 13.80
C ASP A 27 -2.25 33.43 14.17
N GLY A 28 -1.47 32.86 13.23
CA GLY A 28 -0.61 31.71 13.41
C GLY A 28 -1.37 30.40 13.59
N ARG A 29 -2.70 30.40 13.49
CA ARG A 29 -3.48 29.18 13.63
C ARG A 29 -3.47 28.34 12.36
N PRO A 30 -3.54 27.01 12.49
CA PRO A 30 -3.68 26.13 11.35
C PRO A 30 -4.91 26.50 10.51
N ARG A 31 -4.75 26.56 9.19
CA ARG A 31 -5.86 26.77 8.25
C ARG A 31 -6.85 25.61 8.27
N ASP A 32 -6.34 24.43 8.49
CA ASP A 32 -7.09 23.19 8.64
C ASP A 32 -6.49 22.35 9.78
N PRO A 33 -6.99 22.50 11.01
CA PRO A 33 -6.44 21.82 12.17
C PRO A 33 -6.50 20.28 12.06
N ALA A 34 -7.54 19.71 11.47
CA ALA A 34 -7.68 18.26 11.31
C ALA A 34 -6.60 17.70 10.37
N LEU A 35 -6.39 18.36 9.23
CA LEU A 35 -5.34 17.99 8.29
C LEU A 35 -3.95 18.06 8.92
N VAL A 36 -3.64 19.17 9.61
CA VAL A 36 -2.35 19.36 10.29
C VAL A 36 -2.15 18.29 11.34
N ALA A 37 -3.15 18.02 12.17
CA ALA A 37 -3.07 16.99 13.22
C ALA A 37 -2.86 15.60 12.64
N ALA A 38 -3.64 15.20 11.62
CA ALA A 38 -3.52 13.90 10.98
C ALA A 38 -2.14 13.71 10.32
N ARG A 39 -1.67 14.71 9.56
CA ARG A 39 -0.37 14.64 8.90
C ARG A 39 0.79 14.66 9.89
N SER A 40 0.71 15.46 10.95
CA SER A 40 1.71 15.47 12.02
C SER A 40 1.77 14.14 12.78
N LYS A 41 0.60 13.53 13.05
CA LYS A 41 0.50 12.20 13.66
C LYS A 41 1.18 11.13 12.82
N VAL A 42 1.03 11.21 11.49
CA VAL A 42 1.49 10.17 10.56
C VAL A 42 2.91 10.42 10.08
N PHE A 43 3.27 11.63 9.71
CA PHE A 43 4.55 11.94 9.08
C PHE A 43 5.57 12.61 10.02
N GLY A 44 5.20 12.85 11.28
CA GLY A 44 6.00 13.60 12.23
C GLY A 44 5.79 15.11 12.12
N PRO A 45 5.62 15.80 13.24
CA PRO A 45 5.38 17.25 13.24
C PRO A 45 6.53 18.07 12.64
N GLU A 46 7.75 17.53 12.69
CA GLU A 46 8.96 18.13 12.11
C GLU A 46 8.96 18.14 10.58
N ASN A 47 8.19 17.25 9.94
CA ASN A 47 8.09 17.12 8.50
C ASN A 47 6.82 17.75 7.93
N VAL A 48 6.02 18.45 8.77
CA VAL A 48 4.73 19.00 8.39
C VAL A 48 4.69 20.50 8.74
N ASP A 49 4.37 21.32 7.76
CA ASP A 49 4.10 22.73 8.00
C ASP A 49 2.87 22.89 8.89
N GLN A 50 3.06 23.40 10.10
CA GLN A 50 2.04 23.45 11.15
C GLN A 50 0.90 24.46 10.84
N ARG A 51 1.05 25.29 9.82
CA ARG A 51 0.03 26.23 9.38
C ARG A 51 -0.79 25.71 8.21
N THR A 52 -0.16 25.05 7.27
CA THR A 52 -0.81 24.62 6.01
C THR A 52 -1.09 23.12 5.97
N GLY A 53 -0.40 22.34 6.77
CA GLY A 53 -0.42 20.88 6.69
C GLY A 53 0.38 20.32 5.51
N ALA A 54 1.16 21.15 4.80
CA ALA A 54 2.02 20.65 3.73
C ALA A 54 3.10 19.73 4.31
N VAL A 55 3.28 18.56 3.72
CA VAL A 55 4.38 17.65 4.06
C VAL A 55 5.62 18.06 3.29
N ASP A 56 6.81 17.88 3.86
CA ASP A 56 8.08 18.21 3.23
C ASP A 56 8.15 17.61 1.81
N ASN A 57 8.41 18.48 0.83
CA ASN A 57 8.42 18.13 -0.59
C ASN A 57 9.80 17.70 -1.11
N HIS A 58 10.79 17.57 -0.24
CA HIS A 58 12.11 17.03 -0.58
C HIS A 58 12.28 15.57 -0.18
N LEU A 59 11.40 15.05 0.68
CA LEU A 59 11.52 13.77 1.33
C LEU A 59 10.51 12.75 0.77
N VAL A 60 10.86 11.48 0.89
CA VAL A 60 9.91 10.37 0.86
C VAL A 60 9.74 9.89 2.30
N ILE A 61 8.51 9.96 2.80
CA ILE A 61 8.20 9.61 4.19
C ILE A 61 7.16 8.49 4.16
N ILE A 62 7.46 7.39 4.85
CA ILE A 62 6.62 6.19 4.86
C ILE A 62 6.31 5.85 6.30
N SER A 63 5.03 5.74 6.62
CA SER A 63 4.56 5.44 7.98
C SER A 63 3.68 4.20 7.95
N TRP A 64 4.06 3.22 8.76
CA TRP A 64 3.28 2.01 8.90
C TRP A 64 2.00 2.26 9.68
N ILE A 65 0.88 1.82 9.14
CA ILE A 65 -0.43 1.92 9.78
C ILE A 65 -0.72 0.64 10.54
N THR A 66 -0.82 -0.45 9.83
CA THR A 66 -1.04 -1.81 10.34
C THR A 66 -0.90 -2.83 9.21
N ASN A 67 -0.60 -4.07 9.50
CA ASN A 67 -0.50 -5.14 8.50
C ASN A 67 0.41 -4.75 7.32
N ALA A 68 -0.13 -4.64 6.11
CA ALA A 68 0.58 -4.15 4.93
C ALA A 68 0.20 -2.71 4.56
N SER A 69 -0.59 -2.02 5.41
CA SER A 69 -1.07 -0.67 5.16
C SER A 69 -0.06 0.38 5.59
N PHE A 70 0.24 1.31 4.69
CA PHE A 70 1.11 2.45 4.94
C PHE A 70 0.49 3.74 4.43
N ALA A 71 0.78 4.85 5.10
CA ALA A 71 0.65 6.17 4.53
C ALA A 71 2.03 6.61 4.02
N ALA A 72 2.07 7.17 2.82
CA ALA A 72 3.31 7.69 2.27
C ALA A 72 3.15 9.13 1.78
N SER A 73 4.19 9.93 2.00
CA SER A 73 4.36 11.21 1.35
C SER A 73 5.51 11.10 0.36
N VAL A 74 5.22 11.22 -0.91
CA VAL A 74 6.21 11.20 -1.98
C VAL A 74 6.46 12.63 -2.41
N GLN A 75 7.48 13.24 -1.84
CA GLN A 75 7.81 14.66 -2.05
C GLN A 75 6.58 15.57 -1.88
N GLY A 76 5.89 15.43 -0.74
CA GLY A 76 4.71 16.21 -0.40
C GLY A 76 3.38 15.67 -0.95
N ARG A 77 3.39 14.69 -1.86
CA ARG A 77 2.20 14.04 -2.42
C ARG A 77 1.78 12.89 -1.51
N VAL A 78 0.61 12.99 -0.88
CA VAL A 78 0.13 12.03 0.12
C VAL A 78 -0.69 10.94 -0.53
N ILE A 79 -0.30 9.69 -0.28
CA ILE A 79 -0.95 8.49 -0.79
C ILE A 79 -1.13 7.45 0.32
N LEU A 80 -2.03 6.50 0.10
CA LEU A 80 -2.15 5.31 0.93
C LEU A 80 -1.77 4.06 0.13
N LEU A 81 -1.05 3.16 0.77
CA LEU A 81 -0.72 1.82 0.30
C LEU A 81 -1.52 0.87 1.18
N ASP A 82 -2.56 0.27 0.64
CA ASP A 82 -3.68 -0.33 1.36
C ASP A 82 -4.41 0.65 2.32
N THR A 83 -5.55 0.22 2.83
CA THR A 83 -6.42 1.09 3.62
C THR A 83 -6.98 0.42 4.87
N PHE A 84 -6.44 -0.75 5.20
CA PHE A 84 -6.87 -1.50 6.36
C PHE A 84 -6.41 -0.80 7.65
N VAL A 85 -7.35 -0.62 8.56
CA VAL A 85 -7.12 -0.08 9.89
C VAL A 85 -7.84 -1.00 10.86
N THR A 86 -7.12 -1.64 11.76
CA THR A 86 -7.71 -2.67 12.62
C THR A 86 -7.03 -2.79 13.95
N ARG A 87 -7.67 -3.60 14.81
CA ARG A 87 -7.16 -4.06 16.08
C ARG A 87 -6.38 -5.37 16.03
N LEU A 88 -6.06 -5.91 14.86
CA LEU A 88 -5.28 -7.15 14.83
C LEU A 88 -3.95 -7.02 15.57
N GLU A 89 -3.53 -5.78 15.81
CA GLU A 89 -2.30 -5.47 16.51
C GLU A 89 -2.57 -4.61 17.74
N VAL A 90 -2.60 -5.26 18.87
CA VAL A 90 -2.60 -4.57 20.16
C VAL A 90 -1.15 -4.49 20.63
N MET A 91 -0.52 -3.35 20.39
CA MET A 91 0.83 -3.10 20.88
C MET A 91 0.78 -2.12 22.04
N PRO A 92 1.36 -2.48 23.19
CA PRO A 92 1.43 -1.57 24.33
C PRO A 92 2.09 -0.24 23.95
N GLY A 93 1.45 0.86 24.31
CA GLY A 93 1.99 2.21 24.07
C GLY A 93 1.70 2.80 22.68
N ARG A 94 1.13 2.02 21.76
CA ARG A 94 0.70 2.53 20.45
C ARG A 94 -0.70 3.14 20.54
N THR A 95 -0.84 4.36 20.02
CA THR A 95 -2.15 4.93 19.73
C THR A 95 -2.62 4.38 18.38
N PRO A 96 -3.68 3.60 18.32
CA PRO A 96 -4.17 3.03 17.07
C PRO A 96 -4.63 4.14 16.13
N PHE A 97 -4.45 3.91 14.83
CA PHE A 97 -5.08 4.73 13.80
C PHE A 97 -6.57 4.40 13.72
N VAL A 98 -7.35 5.41 13.41
CA VAL A 98 -8.76 5.27 13.09
C VAL A 98 -8.99 5.66 11.63
N ILE A 99 -10.11 5.22 11.05
CA ILE A 99 -10.42 5.51 9.64
C ILE A 99 -10.45 7.02 9.39
N GLN A 100 -10.91 7.79 10.36
CA GLN A 100 -10.95 9.25 10.24
C GLN A 100 -9.56 9.87 10.11
N ASP A 101 -8.54 9.32 10.75
CA ASP A 101 -7.15 9.77 10.55
C ASP A 101 -6.75 9.67 9.07
N LEU A 102 -7.14 8.56 8.40
CA LEU A 102 -6.83 8.36 6.98
C LEU A 102 -7.64 9.29 6.06
N VAL A 103 -8.88 9.62 6.42
CA VAL A 103 -9.69 10.62 5.71
C VAL A 103 -9.07 12.01 5.88
N ASP A 104 -8.67 12.36 7.10
CA ASP A 104 -8.12 13.70 7.43
C ASP A 104 -6.72 13.92 6.83
N LEU A 105 -5.98 12.85 6.49
CA LEU A 105 -4.75 12.95 5.70
C LEU A 105 -4.98 13.57 4.32
N ARG A 106 -6.20 13.46 3.79
CA ARG A 106 -6.56 13.84 2.40
C ARG A 106 -5.58 13.26 1.38
N PRO A 107 -5.50 11.94 1.30
CA PRO A 107 -4.69 11.32 0.28
C PRO A 107 -5.25 11.64 -1.10
N GLU A 108 -4.37 11.72 -2.10
CA GLU A 108 -4.79 11.92 -3.49
C GLU A 108 -5.01 10.61 -4.23
N ALA A 109 -4.42 9.53 -3.75
CA ALA A 109 -4.55 8.19 -4.32
C ALA A 109 -4.45 7.10 -3.26
N LEU A 110 -5.14 6.00 -3.52
CA LEU A 110 -5.13 4.78 -2.72
C LEU A 110 -4.66 3.64 -3.64
N PHE A 111 -3.53 3.03 -3.31
CA PHE A 111 -2.98 1.88 -4.04
C PHE A 111 -3.33 0.61 -3.28
N ILE A 112 -4.14 -0.26 -3.85
CA ILE A 112 -4.59 -1.50 -3.21
C ILE A 112 -3.85 -2.66 -3.83
N GLY A 113 -3.11 -3.41 -3.01
CA GLY A 113 -2.32 -4.53 -3.47
C GLY A 113 -3.16 -5.73 -3.88
N HIS A 114 -4.21 -6.06 -3.13
CA HIS A 114 -5.23 -7.04 -3.53
C HIS A 114 -6.53 -6.87 -2.74
N GLY A 115 -7.57 -7.59 -3.16
CA GLY A 115 -8.92 -7.36 -2.67
C GLY A 115 -9.31 -8.10 -1.39
N HIS A 116 -8.39 -8.63 -0.61
CA HIS A 116 -8.74 -9.18 0.71
C HIS A 116 -9.04 -8.06 1.70
N PHE A 117 -9.86 -8.40 2.72
CA PHE A 117 -10.35 -7.41 3.69
C PHE A 117 -9.24 -6.68 4.43
N ASP A 118 -8.21 -7.42 4.84
CA ASP A 118 -7.07 -6.91 5.61
C ASP A 118 -6.12 -6.01 4.79
N HIS A 119 -6.54 -5.64 3.58
CA HIS A 119 -5.86 -4.72 2.66
C HIS A 119 -6.81 -3.64 2.14
N ALA A 120 -7.94 -4.07 1.57
CA ALA A 120 -8.84 -3.23 0.81
C ALA A 120 -9.97 -2.59 1.63
N ASP A 121 -10.18 -3.03 2.88
CA ASP A 121 -11.20 -2.45 3.75
C ASP A 121 -11.01 -0.93 3.89
N ASN A 122 -12.11 -0.21 3.89
CA ASN A 122 -12.23 1.23 4.01
C ASN A 122 -11.87 2.04 2.74
N ALA A 123 -11.31 1.44 1.68
CA ALA A 123 -10.90 2.18 0.49
C ALA A 123 -12.05 2.95 -0.15
N ALA A 124 -13.20 2.31 -0.35
CA ALA A 124 -14.37 2.98 -0.92
C ALA A 124 -14.88 4.11 -0.02
N TYR A 125 -14.84 3.94 1.31
CA TYR A 125 -15.23 4.99 2.25
C TYR A 125 -14.28 6.19 2.20
N ILE A 126 -12.97 5.94 2.28
CA ILE A 126 -11.96 7.01 2.24
C ILE A 126 -12.04 7.75 0.91
N SER A 127 -12.09 7.03 -0.21
CA SER A 127 -12.24 7.61 -1.54
C SER A 127 -13.51 8.46 -1.65
N GLY A 128 -14.65 7.94 -1.17
CA GLY A 128 -15.91 8.68 -1.16
C GLY A 128 -15.88 9.98 -0.33
N LYS A 129 -15.05 10.04 0.72
CA LYS A 129 -14.88 11.23 1.57
C LYS A 129 -13.84 12.22 1.04
N THR A 130 -12.81 11.74 0.37
CA THR A 130 -11.66 12.56 -0.04
C THR A 130 -11.62 12.87 -1.53
N GLY A 131 -12.30 12.07 -2.34
CA GLY A 131 -12.17 12.09 -3.80
C GLY A 131 -10.89 11.40 -4.32
N ALA A 132 -10.14 10.74 -3.45
CA ALA A 132 -8.91 10.03 -3.82
C ALA A 132 -9.20 8.93 -4.85
N THR A 133 -8.37 8.83 -5.88
CA THR A 133 -8.48 7.77 -6.88
C THR A 133 -7.94 6.45 -6.33
N ILE A 134 -8.73 5.39 -6.44
CA ILE A 134 -8.31 4.03 -6.09
C ILE A 134 -7.63 3.40 -7.30
N TYR A 135 -6.47 2.79 -7.10
CA TYR A 135 -5.76 1.95 -8.07
C TYR A 135 -5.73 0.52 -7.55
N ALA A 136 -6.33 -0.40 -8.28
CA ALA A 136 -6.50 -1.79 -7.87
C ALA A 136 -6.67 -2.72 -9.07
N SER A 137 -6.83 -4.02 -8.85
CA SER A 137 -7.30 -4.90 -9.94
C SER A 137 -8.72 -4.50 -10.39
N PRO A 138 -9.10 -4.75 -11.66
CA PRO A 138 -10.45 -4.46 -12.12
C PRO A 138 -11.55 -5.12 -11.27
N GLU A 139 -11.27 -6.33 -10.78
CA GLU A 139 -12.18 -7.08 -9.93
C GLU A 139 -12.34 -6.44 -8.55
N THR A 140 -11.24 -5.91 -8.00
CA THR A 140 -11.28 -5.13 -6.76
C THR A 140 -12.04 -3.82 -6.97
N CYS A 141 -11.88 -3.15 -8.10
CA CYS A 141 -12.66 -1.96 -8.43
C CYS A 141 -14.17 -2.23 -8.47
N ASP A 142 -14.61 -3.38 -8.99
CA ASP A 142 -16.04 -3.73 -8.94
C ASP A 142 -16.54 -3.79 -7.49
N ASN A 143 -15.75 -4.37 -6.59
CA ASN A 143 -16.11 -4.43 -5.18
C ASN A 143 -16.14 -3.03 -4.55
N MET A 144 -15.23 -2.13 -4.92
CA MET A 144 -15.25 -0.73 -4.46
C MET A 144 -16.54 -0.02 -4.87
N GLN A 145 -17.04 -0.27 -6.08
CA GLN A 145 -18.33 0.30 -6.50
C GLN A 145 -19.50 -0.27 -5.70
N LEU A 146 -19.50 -1.58 -5.43
CA LEU A 146 -20.51 -2.19 -4.57
C LEU A 146 -20.50 -1.63 -3.16
N ASP A 147 -19.34 -1.42 -2.59
CA ASP A 147 -19.18 -0.81 -1.27
C ASP A 147 -19.62 0.65 -1.26
N ALA A 148 -19.29 1.42 -2.29
CA ALA A 148 -19.73 2.80 -2.41
C ALA A 148 -21.27 2.88 -2.38
N VAL A 149 -21.96 1.98 -3.09
CA VAL A 149 -23.43 1.90 -3.09
C VAL A 149 -23.96 1.52 -1.70
N LYS A 150 -23.34 0.58 -1.02
CA LYS A 150 -23.77 0.17 0.32
C LYS A 150 -23.57 1.27 1.35
N ILE A 151 -22.48 2.01 1.26
CA ILE A 151 -22.13 3.08 2.22
C ILE A 151 -22.99 4.34 1.98
N SER A 152 -23.21 4.70 0.72
CA SER A 152 -23.78 6.01 0.36
C SER A 152 -25.11 5.94 -0.40
N GLY A 153 -25.62 4.74 -0.64
CA GLY A 153 -26.91 4.51 -1.31
C GLY A 153 -26.81 4.29 -2.82
N ALA A 154 -27.94 3.99 -3.42
CA ALA A 154 -28.05 3.71 -4.85
C ALA A 154 -27.52 4.88 -5.69
N GLY A 155 -26.71 4.58 -6.68
CA GLY A 155 -26.07 5.57 -7.56
C GLY A 155 -24.76 6.16 -7.06
N ALA A 156 -24.35 5.85 -5.83
CA ALA A 156 -23.02 6.24 -5.36
C ALA A 156 -21.93 5.49 -6.12
N SER A 157 -20.81 6.18 -6.36
CA SER A 157 -19.63 5.63 -7.01
C SER A 157 -18.36 6.28 -6.46
N VAL A 158 -17.23 5.61 -6.63
CA VAL A 158 -15.90 6.13 -6.28
C VAL A 158 -14.97 6.03 -7.49
N PRO A 159 -14.01 6.97 -7.67
CA PRO A 159 -13.02 6.85 -8.72
C PRO A 159 -12.11 5.63 -8.46
N CYS A 160 -12.18 4.64 -9.35
CA CYS A 160 -11.33 3.46 -9.31
C CYS A 160 -10.81 3.10 -10.69
N VAL A 161 -9.49 2.93 -10.78
CA VAL A 161 -8.77 2.59 -12.01
C VAL A 161 -8.29 1.15 -11.91
N GLY A 162 -8.82 0.30 -12.79
CA GLY A 162 -8.39 -1.09 -12.88
C GLY A 162 -7.01 -1.20 -13.52
N ILE A 163 -6.08 -1.79 -12.78
CA ILE A 163 -4.73 -2.06 -13.24
C ILE A 163 -4.70 -3.42 -13.93
N THR A 164 -4.14 -3.47 -15.10
CA THR A 164 -4.10 -4.60 -16.01
C THR A 164 -5.49 -5.02 -16.54
N SER A 165 -5.49 -5.84 -17.57
CA SER A 165 -6.74 -6.39 -18.14
C SER A 165 -7.28 -7.52 -17.28
N ARG A 166 -8.60 -7.68 -17.31
CA ARG A 166 -9.23 -8.88 -16.71
C ARG A 166 -8.69 -10.13 -17.37
N GLY A 167 -8.32 -11.09 -16.53
CA GLY A 167 -7.82 -12.36 -17.03
C GLY A 167 -6.40 -12.34 -17.60
N SER A 168 -5.68 -11.19 -17.56
CA SER A 168 -4.27 -11.16 -17.92
C SER A 168 -3.43 -12.01 -16.96
N LEU A 169 -2.38 -12.62 -17.48
CA LEU A 169 -1.45 -13.41 -16.70
C LEU A 169 -0.54 -12.53 -15.84
N PRO A 170 -0.06 -13.02 -14.70
CA PRO A 170 0.95 -12.29 -13.92
C PRO A 170 2.17 -11.91 -14.76
N GLY A 171 2.59 -10.65 -14.67
CA GLY A 171 3.73 -10.10 -15.42
C GLY A 171 3.49 -9.89 -16.92
N SER A 172 2.29 -10.19 -17.46
CA SER A 172 2.05 -10.01 -18.90
C SER A 172 1.81 -8.57 -19.34
N GLU A 173 1.44 -7.70 -18.42
CA GLU A 173 1.16 -6.29 -18.66
C GLU A 173 1.89 -5.42 -17.63
N LEU A 174 2.62 -4.41 -18.12
CA LEU A 174 3.17 -3.35 -17.29
C LEU A 174 2.36 -2.08 -17.56
N VAL A 175 1.77 -1.53 -16.52
CA VAL A 175 0.93 -0.35 -16.58
C VAL A 175 1.66 0.84 -15.97
N THR A 176 1.72 1.94 -16.70
CA THR A 176 2.27 3.20 -16.20
C THR A 176 1.17 4.05 -15.63
N ILE A 177 1.29 4.41 -14.34
CA ILE A 177 0.38 5.31 -13.64
C ILE A 177 1.06 6.65 -13.45
N ARG A 178 0.40 7.72 -13.91
CA ARG A 178 0.92 9.10 -13.88
C ARG A 178 0.31 9.97 -12.78
N GLN A 179 -0.32 9.35 -11.78
CA GLN A 179 -1.01 10.06 -10.69
C GLN A 179 -0.09 11.03 -9.94
N LEU A 180 1.17 10.67 -9.77
CA LEU A 180 2.13 11.48 -9.01
C LEU A 180 2.99 12.39 -9.89
N GLU A 181 2.68 12.51 -11.18
CA GLU A 181 3.40 13.46 -12.04
C GLU A 181 3.26 14.92 -11.53
N PRO A 182 4.29 15.74 -11.60
CA PRO A 182 5.60 15.50 -12.20
C PRO A 182 6.64 14.89 -11.22
N VAL A 183 6.23 14.44 -10.05
CA VAL A 183 7.12 13.99 -8.96
C VAL A 183 7.64 12.58 -9.20
N ALA A 184 6.75 11.67 -9.59
CA ALA A 184 7.09 10.28 -9.80
C ALA A 184 6.21 9.62 -10.86
N THR A 185 6.77 8.61 -11.52
CA THR A 185 6.05 7.63 -12.33
C THR A 185 5.93 6.32 -11.57
N ILE A 186 4.78 5.66 -11.70
CA ILE A 186 4.54 4.38 -11.05
C ILE A 186 4.36 3.32 -12.13
N THR A 187 5.12 2.23 -12.03
CA THR A 187 4.93 1.02 -12.83
C THR A 187 4.18 0.00 -11.99
N ALA A 188 3.09 -0.54 -12.52
CA ALA A 188 2.28 -1.53 -11.83
C ALA A 188 2.07 -2.78 -12.71
N PHE A 189 2.03 -3.94 -12.09
CA PHE A 189 1.80 -5.21 -12.79
C PHE A 189 1.16 -6.23 -11.85
N LYS A 190 0.46 -7.19 -12.43
CA LYS A 190 -0.09 -8.33 -11.69
C LYS A 190 1.04 -9.27 -11.26
N HIS A 191 1.01 -9.69 -9.99
CA HIS A 191 1.94 -10.67 -9.46
C HIS A 191 1.21 -11.81 -8.71
N LEU A 192 1.92 -12.57 -7.87
CA LEU A 192 1.40 -13.78 -7.25
C LEU A 192 1.01 -13.53 -5.79
N HIS A 193 -0.17 -13.97 -5.41
CA HIS A 193 -0.60 -14.03 -4.01
C HIS A 193 0.03 -15.23 -3.30
N SER A 194 0.30 -15.10 -2.00
CA SER A 194 0.79 -16.20 -1.17
C SER A 194 -0.11 -17.42 -1.26
N THR A 195 0.48 -18.61 -1.22
CA THR A 195 -0.23 -19.89 -1.38
C THR A 195 0.36 -20.99 -0.54
N ASN A 196 -0.47 -21.94 -0.14
CA ASN A 196 -0.08 -23.17 0.57
C ASN A 196 -0.24 -24.43 -0.29
N THR A 197 -0.52 -24.29 -1.56
CA THR A 197 -0.78 -25.41 -2.46
C THR A 197 0.46 -25.96 -3.15
N VAL A 198 1.58 -25.25 -3.01
CA VAL A 198 2.86 -25.67 -3.60
C VAL A 198 3.46 -26.79 -2.77
N PRO A 199 3.98 -27.85 -3.40
CA PRO A 199 4.69 -28.90 -2.70
C PRO A 199 5.87 -28.36 -1.88
N THR A 200 6.10 -28.95 -0.71
CA THR A 200 7.26 -28.62 0.12
C THR A 200 8.54 -28.76 -0.70
N ASP A 201 9.37 -27.76 -0.68
CA ASP A 201 10.69 -27.82 -1.29
C ASP A 201 11.68 -28.39 -0.26
N PRO A 202 12.15 -29.64 -0.43
CA PRO A 202 13.02 -30.27 0.55
C PRO A 202 14.41 -29.62 0.63
N SER A 203 14.77 -28.76 -0.31
CA SER A 203 16.04 -28.01 -0.27
C SER A 203 16.02 -26.87 0.73
N PHE A 204 14.83 -26.49 1.24
CA PHE A 204 14.70 -25.47 2.25
C PHE A 204 14.37 -26.10 3.60
N PRO A 205 15.15 -25.82 4.63
CA PRO A 205 14.81 -26.26 5.97
C PRO A 205 13.47 -25.64 6.36
N PRO A 206 12.58 -26.39 7.03
CA PRO A 206 11.40 -25.79 7.59
C PRO A 206 11.85 -24.70 8.57
N VAL A 207 11.34 -23.49 8.39
CA VAL A 207 11.55 -22.45 9.38
C VAL A 207 10.68 -22.82 10.57
N ILE A 208 11.30 -23.44 11.56
CA ILE A 208 10.63 -23.71 12.82
C ILE A 208 10.58 -22.40 13.58
N ILE A 209 9.42 -21.80 13.57
CA ILE A 209 9.13 -20.68 14.42
C ILE A 209 8.76 -21.25 15.79
N ASN A 210 9.73 -21.35 16.67
CA ASN A 210 9.47 -21.64 18.08
C ASN A 210 9.04 -20.36 18.77
N THR A 211 7.78 -20.00 18.66
CA THR A 211 7.20 -19.05 19.59
C THR A 211 6.75 -19.80 20.81
N PRO A 212 7.36 -19.58 21.96
CA PRO A 212 6.71 -19.93 23.21
C PRO A 212 5.41 -19.14 23.24
N ASP A 213 4.29 -19.81 23.41
CA ASP A 213 2.97 -19.21 23.60
C ASP A 213 2.25 -18.55 22.43
N LYS A 214 2.47 -18.97 21.19
CA LYS A 214 1.54 -18.64 20.10
C LYS A 214 0.08 -19.00 20.38
N THR A 215 -0.15 -19.86 21.34
CA THR A 215 -1.50 -20.34 21.68
C THR A 215 -2.24 -19.43 22.64
N THR A 216 -1.58 -18.54 23.35
CA THR A 216 -2.22 -17.74 24.42
C THR A 216 -2.69 -16.36 23.96
N GLY A 217 -2.22 -15.87 22.85
CA GLY A 217 -2.65 -14.57 22.28
C GLY A 217 -3.52 -14.68 21.03
N GLN A 218 -3.67 -15.86 20.48
CA GLN A 218 -4.55 -16.10 19.35
C GLN A 218 -5.96 -16.37 19.85
N CYS A 219 -6.92 -15.86 19.13
CA CYS A 219 -8.33 -16.04 19.39
C CYS A 219 -8.63 -17.48 19.79
N ALA A 220 -9.07 -17.69 21.03
CA ALA A 220 -9.51 -18.98 21.54
C ALA A 220 -10.78 -19.52 20.84
N THR A 221 -11.38 -18.70 20.04
CA THR A 221 -12.43 -19.00 19.07
C THR A 221 -11.94 -18.58 17.69
N PRO A 222 -12.40 -19.23 16.60
CA PRO A 222 -12.08 -18.74 15.27
C PRO A 222 -12.33 -17.23 15.25
N CYS A 223 -11.27 -16.46 15.09
CA CYS A 223 -11.42 -15.03 14.91
C CYS A 223 -12.31 -14.86 13.71
N ASN A 224 -13.51 -14.40 13.93
CA ASN A 224 -14.31 -13.93 12.81
C ASN A 224 -13.67 -12.63 12.35
N ILE A 225 -12.66 -12.78 11.51
CA ILE A 225 -11.88 -11.67 11.00
C ILE A 225 -12.79 -10.69 10.26
N ALA A 226 -13.93 -11.16 9.74
CA ALA A 226 -14.94 -10.32 9.11
C ALA A 226 -15.56 -9.31 10.11
N ASP A 227 -15.60 -9.66 11.40
CA ASP A 227 -16.19 -8.85 12.46
C ASP A 227 -15.14 -8.25 13.40
N SER A 228 -13.85 -8.35 13.07
CA SER A 228 -12.78 -7.77 13.88
C SER A 228 -12.78 -6.24 13.89
N ARG A 229 -13.62 -5.62 13.06
CA ARG A 229 -13.76 -4.17 13.03
C ARG A 229 -14.37 -3.64 14.31
N ASP A 230 -13.65 -2.73 14.91
CA ASP A 230 -14.12 -2.01 16.09
C ASP A 230 -14.96 -0.80 15.67
N SER A 231 -16.19 -0.76 16.18
CA SER A 231 -17.05 0.40 15.95
C SER A 231 -16.44 1.72 16.43
N SER A 232 -15.52 1.69 17.40
CA SER A 232 -14.79 2.88 17.84
C SER A 232 -13.80 3.43 16.80
N LEU A 233 -13.44 2.64 15.78
CA LEU A 233 -12.57 3.07 14.68
C LEU A 233 -13.36 3.79 13.57
N PHE A 234 -14.68 3.75 13.62
CA PHE A 234 -15.54 4.43 12.65
C PHE A 234 -15.92 5.82 13.12
N PRO A 235 -16.20 6.74 12.19
CA PRO A 235 -16.76 8.03 12.57
C PRO A 235 -17.99 7.87 13.46
N ALA A 236 -18.14 8.75 14.44
CA ALA A 236 -19.27 8.72 15.35
C ALA A 236 -20.62 8.72 14.59
N GLY A 237 -21.49 7.81 14.97
CA GLY A 237 -22.80 7.66 14.35
C GLY A 237 -22.84 6.79 13.09
N MET A 238 -21.72 6.23 12.64
CA MET A 238 -21.72 5.30 11.52
C MET A 238 -22.00 3.88 12.03
N PRO A 239 -23.07 3.22 11.56
CA PRO A 239 -23.32 1.83 11.91
C PRO A 239 -22.20 0.92 11.38
N LEU A 240 -21.75 -0.03 12.19
CA LEU A 240 -20.76 -1.02 11.77
C LEU A 240 -21.16 -1.78 10.52
N SER A 241 -22.48 -2.04 10.36
CA SER A 241 -23.04 -2.65 9.17
C SER A 241 -22.91 -1.82 7.88
N THR A 242 -22.58 -0.54 7.99
CA THR A 242 -22.41 0.34 6.84
C THR A 242 -21.01 0.23 6.26
N VAL A 243 -20.02 0.03 7.12
CA VAL A 243 -18.64 -0.18 6.68
C VAL A 243 -18.44 -1.66 6.46
N LEU A 244 -18.50 -2.07 5.22
CA LEU A 244 -18.47 -3.47 4.86
C LEU A 244 -17.07 -3.87 4.45
N ASN A 245 -16.77 -5.04 4.86
CA ASN A 245 -15.65 -5.77 4.35
C ASN A 245 -15.94 -6.23 2.92
N ILE A 246 -15.25 -5.64 1.97
CA ILE A 246 -15.49 -5.93 0.56
C ILE A 246 -15.02 -7.27 0.11
N SER A 247 -14.19 -7.90 0.91
CA SER A 247 -13.46 -8.87 0.31
C SER A 247 -13.89 -10.15 0.27
N THR A 248 -14.08 -10.24 1.06
CA THR A 248 -13.35 -11.21 1.53
C THR A 248 -13.44 -12.49 0.92
N SER A 249 -13.65 -13.05 0.69
CA SER A 249 -13.63 -14.50 0.54
C SER A 249 -14.63 -14.96 -0.45
N ARG A 250 -15.19 -14.05 -1.13
CA ARG A 250 -16.17 -14.43 -2.13
C ARG A 250 -15.45 -14.64 -3.43
N ALA A 251 -15.40 -15.88 -3.74
CA ALA A 251 -14.97 -16.38 -4.99
C ALA A 251 -15.29 -15.48 -6.17
N GLY A 252 -14.34 -15.33 -7.03
CA GLY A 252 -14.49 -14.60 -8.28
C GLY A 252 -14.44 -13.08 -8.19
N GLN A 253 -14.20 -12.52 -7.00
CA GLN A 253 -14.26 -11.08 -6.81
C GLN A 253 -12.91 -10.42 -6.53
N GLY A 254 -11.83 -10.97 -7.04
CA GLY A 254 -10.53 -10.32 -7.05
C GLY A 254 -9.71 -10.42 -5.78
N GLY A 255 -10.16 -11.15 -4.76
CA GLY A 255 -9.44 -11.31 -3.50
C GLY A 255 -7.96 -11.59 -3.70
N PRO A 256 -7.53 -12.67 -4.34
CA PRO A 256 -6.14 -13.02 -4.52
C PRO A 256 -5.47 -12.42 -5.78
N ILE A 257 -6.13 -11.52 -6.50
CA ILE A 257 -5.51 -10.86 -7.66
C ILE A 257 -4.65 -9.71 -7.17
N SER A 258 -3.34 -9.92 -7.20
CA SER A 258 -2.38 -9.04 -6.55
C SER A 258 -1.65 -8.14 -7.53
N ILE A 259 -1.47 -6.88 -7.16
CA ILE A 259 -0.77 -5.85 -7.94
C ILE A 259 0.49 -5.42 -7.19
N TYR A 260 1.58 -5.41 -7.90
CA TYR A 260 2.87 -4.89 -7.48
C TYR A 260 3.00 -3.45 -7.97
N TYR A 261 3.49 -2.54 -7.14
CA TYR A 261 3.69 -1.14 -7.51
C TYR A 261 5.15 -0.75 -7.31
N HIS A 262 5.75 -0.17 -8.34
CA HIS A 262 7.10 0.34 -8.32
C HIS A 262 7.10 1.84 -8.62
N PHE A 263 7.57 2.64 -7.69
CA PHE A 263 7.60 4.10 -7.74
C PHE A 263 9.01 4.55 -8.12
N LYS A 264 9.10 5.39 -9.15
CA LYS A 264 10.35 5.99 -9.61
C LYS A 264 10.23 7.50 -9.56
N LEU A 265 10.99 8.15 -8.68
CA LEU A 265 11.05 9.60 -8.58
C LEU A 265 11.72 10.18 -9.83
N HIS A 266 11.31 11.40 -10.19
CA HIS A 266 11.89 12.15 -11.29
C HIS A 266 12.99 13.10 -10.79
N GLY A 267 13.74 13.68 -11.75
CA GLY A 267 14.82 14.61 -11.48
C GLY A 267 16.18 13.94 -11.27
N GLU A 268 17.12 14.69 -10.71
CA GLU A 268 18.50 14.24 -10.50
C GLU A 268 18.64 13.19 -9.38
N ASN A 269 17.59 12.99 -8.60
CA ASN A 269 17.55 12.09 -7.45
C ASN A 269 16.77 10.84 -7.85
N HIS A 270 17.48 9.84 -8.33
CA HIS A 270 16.89 8.60 -8.86
C HIS A 270 16.41 7.64 -7.78
N PHE A 271 15.72 8.13 -6.73
CA PHE A 271 15.20 7.27 -5.69
C PHE A 271 14.00 6.46 -6.21
N THR A 272 14.02 5.18 -5.90
CA THR A 272 12.96 4.23 -6.27
C THR A 272 12.51 3.45 -5.05
N PHE A 273 11.21 3.18 -4.98
CA PHE A 273 10.72 2.20 -4.01
C PHE A 273 9.63 1.33 -4.61
N ALA A 274 9.56 0.12 -4.13
CA ALA A 274 8.53 -0.84 -4.50
C ALA A 274 7.65 -1.18 -3.30
N TRP A 275 6.38 -1.49 -3.57
CA TRP A 275 5.47 -1.97 -2.55
C TRP A 275 4.57 -3.07 -3.08
N HIS A 276 4.41 -4.11 -2.25
CA HIS A 276 3.43 -5.17 -2.43
C HIS A 276 3.02 -5.74 -1.07
N ASN A 277 1.82 -6.26 -0.97
CA ASN A 277 1.21 -6.70 0.28
C ASN A 277 1.06 -8.22 0.41
N THR A 278 1.61 -8.97 -0.53
CA THR A 278 1.58 -10.43 -0.54
C THR A 278 2.74 -10.98 -1.37
N THR A 279 3.10 -12.23 -1.17
CA THR A 279 4.22 -12.86 -1.87
C THR A 279 3.86 -14.29 -2.24
N GLY A 280 3.80 -14.58 -3.52
CA GLY A 280 3.52 -15.92 -4.01
C GLY A 280 4.75 -16.73 -4.35
N ALA A 281 4.54 -18.00 -4.69
CA ALA A 281 5.59 -18.94 -5.01
C ALA A 281 6.19 -18.67 -6.39
N LEU A 282 7.10 -17.70 -6.47
CA LEU A 282 7.67 -17.20 -7.72
C LEU A 282 8.43 -18.26 -8.50
N LYS A 283 9.11 -19.19 -7.81
CA LYS A 283 9.87 -20.26 -8.45
C LYS A 283 8.96 -21.20 -9.26
N GLU A 284 7.79 -21.51 -8.75
CA GLU A 284 6.81 -22.41 -9.37
C GLU A 284 5.77 -21.66 -10.23
N GLY A 285 5.65 -20.35 -10.06
CA GLY A 285 4.61 -19.57 -10.70
C GLY A 285 3.22 -19.84 -10.11
N CYS A 286 3.13 -20.03 -8.80
CA CYS A 286 1.88 -20.40 -8.15
C CYS A 286 1.38 -19.30 -7.22
N ALA A 287 0.05 -19.15 -7.17
CA ALA A 287 -0.65 -18.21 -6.31
C ALA A 287 -1.86 -18.88 -5.67
N LEU A 288 -2.41 -18.27 -4.63
CA LEU A 288 -3.65 -18.73 -4.03
C LEU A 288 -4.75 -18.85 -5.09
N PRO A 289 -5.32 -20.04 -5.28
CA PRO A 289 -6.51 -20.15 -6.11
C PRO A 289 -7.68 -19.49 -5.39
N ASN A 290 -8.60 -18.87 -6.14
CA ASN A 290 -9.84 -18.38 -5.57
C ASN A 290 -10.67 -19.59 -5.12
N ASN A 291 -10.78 -19.76 -3.84
CA ASN A 291 -11.76 -20.71 -3.34
C ASN A 291 -13.15 -20.14 -3.53
N VAL A 292 -13.90 -20.69 -4.47
CA VAL A 292 -15.35 -20.53 -4.45
C VAL A 292 -15.81 -21.22 -3.16
N ALA A 293 -16.37 -20.44 -2.24
CA ALA A 293 -16.86 -21.01 -0.99
C ALA A 293 -17.76 -22.22 -1.28
N GLY A 294 -17.39 -23.38 -0.76
CA GLY A 294 -18.12 -24.61 -0.95
C GLY A 294 -17.64 -25.50 -2.10
N THR A 295 -16.63 -25.14 -2.87
CA THR A 295 -16.05 -26.06 -3.86
C THR A 295 -14.81 -26.75 -3.29
N ASN A 296 -14.85 -28.07 -3.36
CA ASN A 296 -13.68 -28.93 -3.09
C ASN A 296 -13.59 -29.92 -4.25
N PRO A 297 -12.59 -29.90 -5.10
CA PRO A 297 -11.37 -29.08 -5.02
C PRO A 297 -11.58 -27.59 -5.37
N PRO A 298 -10.64 -26.72 -4.96
CA PRO A 298 -10.67 -25.31 -5.35
C PRO A 298 -10.69 -25.17 -6.88
N VAL A 299 -11.53 -24.27 -7.36
CA VAL A 299 -11.61 -24.00 -8.81
C VAL A 299 -10.52 -22.97 -9.15
N PRO A 300 -9.82 -23.10 -10.29
CA PRO A 300 -8.95 -22.05 -10.77
C PRO A 300 -9.65 -20.73 -10.81
N SER A 301 -9.06 -19.71 -10.16
CA SER A 301 -9.73 -18.42 -9.99
C SER A 301 -9.31 -17.41 -11.02
N GLN A 302 -8.21 -17.68 -11.64
CA GLN A 302 -7.65 -16.79 -12.66
C GLN A 302 -7.42 -17.61 -13.92
N PRO A 303 -7.70 -17.05 -15.09
CA PRO A 303 -7.37 -17.68 -16.34
C PRO A 303 -5.88 -18.10 -16.37
N GLY A 304 -5.62 -19.30 -16.84
CA GLY A 304 -4.25 -19.85 -16.90
C GLY A 304 -3.72 -20.54 -15.65
N GLN A 305 -4.45 -20.50 -14.53
CA GLN A 305 -4.13 -21.32 -13.36
C GLN A 305 -4.59 -22.78 -13.55
N ASP A 306 -3.79 -23.70 -13.05
CA ASP A 306 -4.23 -25.08 -12.84
C ASP A 306 -5.07 -25.21 -11.54
N VAL A 307 -5.53 -26.41 -11.25
CA VAL A 307 -6.32 -26.71 -10.03
C VAL A 307 -5.55 -26.49 -8.72
N LYS A 308 -4.23 -26.35 -8.78
CA LYS A 308 -3.36 -26.07 -7.63
C LYS A 308 -3.04 -24.57 -7.51
N GLY A 309 -3.55 -23.75 -8.42
CA GLY A 309 -3.25 -22.33 -8.44
C GLY A 309 -1.98 -21.95 -9.20
N CYS A 310 -1.40 -22.84 -9.97
CA CYS A 310 -0.14 -22.59 -10.66
C CYS A 310 -0.35 -22.14 -12.10
N PHE A 311 0.34 -21.10 -12.50
CA PHE A 311 0.44 -20.62 -13.89
C PHE A 311 1.60 -21.29 -14.64
N GLY A 312 2.53 -21.89 -13.90
CA GLY A 312 3.67 -22.62 -14.44
C GLY A 312 4.94 -21.79 -14.68
N ALA A 313 6.00 -22.51 -15.08
CA ALA A 313 7.36 -21.95 -15.15
C ALA A 313 7.52 -20.77 -16.14
N ALA A 314 6.73 -20.74 -17.20
CA ALA A 314 6.80 -19.64 -18.17
C ALA A 314 6.35 -18.30 -17.55
N VAL A 315 5.28 -18.30 -16.77
CA VAL A 315 4.80 -17.13 -16.04
C VAL A 315 5.78 -16.75 -14.92
N ALA A 316 6.34 -17.75 -14.22
CA ALA A 316 7.39 -17.51 -13.23
C ALA A 316 8.57 -16.74 -13.86
N LYS A 317 9.10 -17.22 -14.97
CA LYS A 317 10.21 -16.57 -15.67
C LYS A 317 9.85 -15.18 -16.17
N GLN A 318 8.64 -15.00 -16.68
CA GLN A 318 8.15 -13.68 -17.10
C GLN A 318 8.12 -12.67 -15.95
N LEU A 319 7.59 -13.07 -14.78
CA LEU A 319 7.59 -12.23 -13.58
C LEU A 319 9.01 -11.87 -13.11
N GLN A 320 9.92 -12.85 -13.10
CA GLN A 320 11.33 -12.62 -12.78
C GLN A 320 11.93 -11.56 -13.70
N ASN A 321 11.74 -11.69 -15.01
CA ASN A 321 12.24 -10.72 -15.99
C ASN A 321 11.64 -9.32 -15.78
N VAL A 322 10.35 -9.23 -15.46
CA VAL A 322 9.70 -7.95 -15.14
C VAL A 322 10.36 -7.31 -13.93
N MET A 323 10.55 -8.06 -12.83
CA MET A 323 11.18 -7.53 -11.62
C MET A 323 12.62 -7.08 -11.89
N GLU A 324 13.39 -7.88 -12.62
CA GLU A 324 14.76 -7.55 -13.02
C GLU A 324 14.84 -6.27 -13.86
N SER A 325 13.84 -6.02 -14.71
CA SER A 325 13.77 -4.80 -15.54
C SER A 325 13.51 -3.52 -14.75
N LEU A 326 13.07 -3.63 -13.49
CA LEU A 326 12.81 -2.49 -12.60
C LEU A 326 14.01 -2.11 -11.73
N ARG A 327 15.12 -2.82 -11.84
CA ARG A 327 16.36 -2.48 -11.15
C ARG A 327 16.94 -1.16 -11.68
N PRO A 328 17.61 -0.38 -10.84
CA PRO A 328 17.80 -0.59 -9.40
C PRO A 328 16.55 -0.21 -8.61
N THR A 329 16.31 -0.91 -7.49
CA THR A 329 15.30 -0.57 -6.51
C THR A 329 16.00 -0.19 -5.20
N ASP A 330 15.71 1.00 -4.67
CA ASP A 330 16.36 1.46 -3.46
C ASP A 330 15.71 0.87 -2.21
N VAL A 331 14.37 0.90 -2.14
CA VAL A 331 13.62 0.36 -1.02
C VAL A 331 12.52 -0.57 -1.51
N GLU A 332 12.44 -1.78 -0.98
CA GLU A 332 11.30 -2.67 -1.18
C GLU A 332 10.52 -2.80 0.12
N ILE A 333 9.23 -2.50 0.07
CA ILE A 333 8.26 -2.71 1.14
C ILE A 333 7.46 -3.95 0.75
N GLY A 334 7.84 -5.11 1.28
CA GLY A 334 7.35 -6.38 0.81
C GLY A 334 6.79 -7.29 1.90
N SER A 335 5.78 -8.08 1.56
CA SER A 335 5.15 -9.01 2.48
C SER A 335 6.04 -10.21 2.76
N VAL A 336 6.24 -10.51 4.03
CA VAL A 336 6.93 -11.73 4.48
C VAL A 336 5.97 -12.87 4.79
N VAL A 337 4.68 -12.57 4.94
CA VAL A 337 3.69 -13.62 5.19
C VAL A 337 3.46 -14.40 3.92
N SER A 338 3.67 -15.70 4.02
CA SER A 338 3.26 -16.69 3.04
C SER A 338 2.32 -17.69 3.71
N LEU A 339 1.20 -17.99 3.09
CA LEU A 339 0.32 -19.08 3.54
C LEU A 339 1.06 -20.43 3.50
N GLY A 340 2.07 -20.52 2.64
CA GLY A 340 2.98 -21.64 2.56
C GLY A 340 4.15 -21.58 3.53
N PHE A 341 4.12 -20.74 4.55
CA PHE A 341 5.25 -20.52 5.45
C PHE A 341 5.76 -21.81 6.09
N GLY A 342 4.88 -22.69 6.53
CA GLY A 342 5.26 -24.00 7.06
C GLY A 342 5.80 -24.99 6.02
N ILE A 343 5.69 -24.66 4.74
CA ILE A 343 6.11 -25.49 3.61
C ILE A 343 7.40 -24.94 2.99
N ASN A 344 7.38 -23.69 2.56
CA ASN A 344 8.49 -23.03 1.86
C ASN A 344 9.16 -21.94 2.71
N GLY A 345 8.66 -21.69 3.90
CA GLY A 345 9.14 -20.65 4.78
C GLY A 345 9.03 -19.27 4.14
N GLU A 346 10.05 -18.47 4.33
CA GLU A 346 10.17 -17.15 3.72
C GLU A 346 10.92 -17.17 2.37
N ARG A 347 11.07 -18.33 1.76
CA ARG A 347 11.74 -18.51 0.47
C ARG A 347 11.18 -17.58 -0.60
N ASP A 348 9.86 -17.42 -0.61
CA ASP A 348 9.19 -16.68 -1.67
C ASP A 348 9.58 -15.21 -1.65
N ILE A 349 9.58 -14.55 -0.48
CA ILE A 349 10.03 -13.16 -0.38
C ILE A 349 11.52 -13.00 -0.64
N VAL A 350 12.34 -13.94 -0.19
CA VAL A 350 13.78 -13.93 -0.51
C VAL A 350 13.99 -14.03 -2.02
N THR A 351 13.18 -14.83 -2.72
CA THR A 351 13.23 -14.94 -4.18
C THR A 351 12.80 -13.62 -4.86
N TYR A 352 11.77 -12.94 -4.35
CA TYR A 352 11.39 -11.62 -4.84
C TYR A 352 12.55 -10.62 -4.67
N ASN A 353 13.14 -10.56 -3.47
CA ASN A 353 14.29 -9.69 -3.21
C ASN A 353 15.47 -9.99 -4.16
N GLN A 354 15.73 -11.25 -4.49
CA GLN A 354 16.78 -11.59 -5.45
C GLN A 354 16.51 -11.00 -6.84
N HIS A 355 15.25 -10.97 -7.29
CA HIS A 355 14.90 -10.46 -8.62
C HIS A 355 14.74 -8.94 -8.68
N ILE A 356 14.26 -8.30 -7.61
CA ILE A 356 14.13 -6.82 -7.58
C ILE A 356 15.43 -6.15 -7.10
N ALA A 357 16.26 -6.88 -6.34
CA ALA A 357 17.55 -6.44 -5.79
C ALA A 357 17.49 -5.11 -5.04
N PRO A 358 16.68 -4.99 -3.96
CA PRO A 358 16.56 -3.75 -3.23
C PRO A 358 17.82 -3.50 -2.37
N LYS A 359 18.20 -2.23 -2.21
CA LYS A 359 19.25 -1.84 -1.24
C LYS A 359 18.77 -1.98 0.19
N VAL A 360 17.48 -1.65 0.41
CA VAL A 360 16.81 -1.74 1.72
C VAL A 360 15.55 -2.56 1.56
N PHE A 361 15.35 -3.53 2.46
CA PHE A 361 14.11 -4.28 2.58
C PHE A 361 13.39 -3.91 3.87
N LEU A 362 12.18 -3.40 3.73
CA LEU A 362 11.23 -3.09 4.79
C LEU A 362 10.08 -4.11 4.73
N PRO A 363 10.03 -5.08 5.64
CA PRO A 363 8.97 -6.09 5.61
C PRO A 363 7.63 -5.49 6.03
N ASN A 364 6.57 -6.00 5.44
CA ASN A 364 5.21 -5.76 5.87
C ASN A 364 4.49 -7.09 6.13
N HIS A 365 3.27 -7.00 6.62
CA HIS A 365 2.45 -8.16 6.98
C HIS A 365 3.13 -9.07 8.04
N VAL A 366 4.01 -8.48 8.86
CA VAL A 366 4.78 -9.21 9.88
C VAL A 366 3.97 -9.53 11.13
N THR A 367 2.89 -8.80 11.32
CA THR A 367 2.04 -8.92 12.49
C THR A 367 0.60 -8.90 12.04
N ALA A 368 -0.01 -10.03 11.86
CA ALA A 368 -1.46 -10.08 11.72
C ALA A 368 -2.14 -10.26 13.09
N VAL A 369 -1.51 -10.94 14.02
CA VAL A 369 -2.17 -11.43 15.24
C VAL A 369 -1.22 -11.48 16.43
N ALA A 370 0.05 -11.21 16.25
CA ALA A 370 1.01 -11.52 17.27
C ALA A 370 1.98 -10.39 17.54
N ALA A 371 2.30 -10.35 18.78
CA ALA A 371 3.26 -9.49 19.39
C ALA A 371 4.63 -9.48 18.68
N GLU A 372 5.45 -8.58 19.10
CA GLU A 372 6.84 -8.34 18.69
C GLU A 372 7.68 -9.60 18.47
N SER A 373 7.41 -10.66 19.26
CA SER A 373 8.09 -11.95 19.12
C SER A 373 7.91 -12.55 17.73
N SER A 374 6.76 -12.40 17.12
CA SER A 374 6.51 -12.93 15.78
C SER A 374 7.29 -12.17 14.71
N SER A 375 7.38 -10.85 14.82
CA SER A 375 8.18 -10.05 13.89
C SER A 375 9.66 -10.44 13.95
N LEU A 376 10.21 -10.63 15.14
CA LEU A 376 11.59 -11.08 15.30
C LEU A 376 11.82 -12.48 14.72
N GLU A 377 10.89 -13.40 14.91
CA GLU A 377 11.00 -14.75 14.39
C GLU A 377 10.99 -14.78 12.85
N TRP A 378 10.12 -13.98 12.26
CA TRP A 378 10.09 -13.81 10.81
C TRP A 378 11.42 -13.26 10.29
N LYS A 379 12.01 -12.30 10.99
CA LYS A 379 13.35 -11.80 10.67
C LYS A 379 14.40 -12.90 10.69
N VAL A 380 14.40 -13.71 11.76
CA VAL A 380 15.34 -14.84 11.90
C VAL A 380 15.09 -15.88 10.80
N GLY A 381 13.84 -16.18 10.50
CA GLY A 381 13.44 -17.08 9.42
C GLY A 381 13.95 -16.61 8.06
N TYR A 382 13.71 -15.34 7.75
CA TYR A 382 14.17 -14.71 6.52
C TYR A 382 15.69 -14.80 6.35
N GLN A 383 16.46 -14.53 7.41
CA GLN A 383 17.93 -14.64 7.38
C GLN A 383 18.39 -16.09 7.18
N LYS A 384 17.75 -17.05 7.85
CA LYS A 384 18.06 -18.49 7.68
C LYS A 384 17.78 -18.97 6.25
N VAL A 385 16.73 -18.48 5.62
CA VAL A 385 16.43 -18.81 4.24
C VAL A 385 17.48 -18.22 3.30
N GLN A 386 17.94 -16.98 3.53
CA GLN A 386 19.06 -16.41 2.77
C GLN A 386 20.34 -17.27 2.88
N ASP A 387 20.62 -17.78 4.09
CA ASP A 387 21.77 -18.70 4.31
C ASP A 387 21.57 -20.02 3.56
N ALA A 388 20.39 -20.61 3.64
CA ALA A 388 20.06 -21.86 2.95
C ALA A 388 20.14 -21.72 1.42
N MET A 389 19.77 -20.54 0.89
CA MET A 389 19.91 -20.23 -0.53
C MET A 389 21.33 -19.82 -0.93
N SER A 390 22.28 -19.80 0.03
CA SER A 390 23.67 -19.39 -0.18
C SER A 390 23.82 -17.99 -0.80
N ILE A 391 22.92 -17.06 -0.43
CA ILE A 391 22.99 -15.69 -0.93
C ILE A 391 24.18 -14.98 -0.26
N PRO A 392 25.13 -14.45 -1.05
CA PRO A 392 26.26 -13.72 -0.52
C PRO A 392 25.81 -12.52 0.33
N GLN A 393 26.55 -12.23 1.39
CA GLN A 393 26.22 -11.09 2.26
C GLN A 393 26.17 -9.75 1.50
N SER A 394 26.99 -9.59 0.46
CA SER A 394 27.03 -8.40 -0.40
C SER A 394 25.77 -8.21 -1.26
N GLU A 395 25.00 -9.27 -1.47
CA GLU A 395 23.76 -9.25 -2.27
C GLU A 395 22.51 -9.15 -1.39
N ARG A 396 22.68 -9.20 -0.05
CA ARG A 396 21.56 -9.12 0.88
C ARG A 396 21.19 -7.65 1.12
N PRO A 397 19.90 -7.30 1.09
CA PRO A 397 19.46 -5.96 1.40
C PRO A 397 19.73 -5.61 2.87
N GLN A 398 19.91 -4.32 3.15
CA GLN A 398 19.84 -3.83 4.51
C GLN A 398 18.40 -4.03 5.02
N LEU A 399 18.26 -4.65 6.20
CA LEU A 399 16.94 -4.88 6.77
C LEU A 399 16.51 -3.69 7.65
N MET A 400 15.37 -3.08 7.32
CA MET A 400 14.65 -2.14 8.17
C MET A 400 13.45 -2.86 8.77
N TRP A 401 13.70 -3.73 9.73
CA TRP A 401 12.66 -4.58 10.32
C TRP A 401 12.03 -3.90 11.52
N LEU A 402 10.72 -3.64 11.43
CA LEU A 402 9.95 -3.03 12.52
C LEU A 402 9.66 -4.10 13.59
N VAL A 403 10.42 -4.11 14.64
CA VAL A 403 10.29 -5.06 15.76
C VAL A 403 9.85 -4.36 17.05
N ASP A 404 10.41 -3.18 17.31
CA ASP A 404 10.10 -2.39 18.50
C ASP A 404 8.78 -1.64 18.30
N PRO A 405 7.86 -1.65 19.29
CA PRO A 405 6.64 -0.85 19.26
C PRO A 405 6.87 0.63 18.92
N ASN A 406 7.99 1.18 19.33
CA ASN A 406 8.36 2.56 19.03
C ASN A 406 8.63 2.79 17.54
N ASP A 407 9.02 1.77 16.79
CA ASP A 407 9.25 1.89 15.36
C ASP A 407 7.96 2.16 14.59
N TYR A 408 6.82 1.70 15.10
CA TYR A 408 5.50 1.96 14.52
C TYR A 408 5.02 3.40 14.73
N LEU A 409 5.60 4.11 15.68
CA LEU A 409 5.26 5.50 15.98
C LEU A 409 6.13 6.49 15.20
N ARG A 410 7.18 6.00 14.56
CA ARG A 410 8.14 6.83 13.84
C ARG A 410 7.96 6.69 12.34
N PRO A 411 7.82 7.82 11.62
CA PRO A 411 7.89 7.78 10.18
C PRO A 411 9.29 7.38 9.72
N LEU A 412 9.37 6.56 8.68
CA LEU A 412 10.60 6.24 7.98
C LEU A 412 10.87 7.33 6.96
N VAL A 413 11.94 8.06 7.16
CA VAL A 413 12.28 9.22 6.32
C VAL A 413 13.43 8.86 5.40
N PHE A 414 13.21 9.03 4.10
CA PHE A 414 14.21 8.84 3.05
C PHE A 414 14.45 10.17 2.35
N ASP A 415 15.70 10.64 2.36
CA ASP A 415 16.13 11.77 1.54
C ASP A 415 16.59 11.25 0.17
N PRO A 416 15.87 11.52 -0.92
CA PRO A 416 16.25 11.06 -2.26
C PRO A 416 17.62 11.59 -2.71
N ARG A 417 18.14 12.66 -2.08
CA ARG A 417 19.42 13.28 -2.41
C ARG A 417 20.61 12.55 -1.76
N ASP A 418 20.34 11.62 -0.84
CA ASP A 418 21.40 10.87 -0.15
C ASP A 418 22.25 10.09 -1.18
N ALA A 419 23.56 10.22 -1.07
CA ALA A 419 24.53 9.59 -1.96
C ALA A 419 24.42 8.06 -2.00
N ARG A 420 23.90 7.43 -0.96
CA ARG A 420 23.68 5.97 -0.92
C ARG A 420 22.73 5.46 -2.03
N TRP A 421 21.82 6.30 -2.51
CA TRP A 421 20.91 5.93 -3.59
C TRP A 421 21.55 6.02 -4.97
N LYS A 422 22.61 6.81 -5.13
CA LYS A 422 23.32 7.04 -6.39
C LYS A 422 24.25 5.89 -6.79
N LYS A 423 24.66 5.04 -5.85
CA LYS A 423 25.51 3.89 -6.12
C LYS A 423 24.64 2.74 -6.58
N GLY A 424 24.90 2.18 -7.75
CA GLY A 424 24.39 0.89 -8.17
C GLY A 424 24.68 -0.19 -7.13
N PRO A 425 24.01 -1.35 -7.16
CA PRO A 425 24.40 -2.48 -6.33
C PRO A 425 25.89 -2.72 -6.54
N ALA A 426 26.61 -2.95 -5.42
CA ALA A 426 28.05 -3.14 -5.44
C ALA A 426 28.38 -4.26 -6.44
N GLY A 427 28.88 -3.91 -7.63
CA GLY A 427 29.28 -4.89 -8.64
C GLY A 427 28.99 -4.54 -10.11
N HIS A 428 28.26 -3.48 -10.41
CA HIS A 428 28.08 -3.02 -11.79
C HIS A 428 28.39 -1.52 -11.90
N ASP A 429 29.66 -1.19 -11.87
CA ASP A 429 30.14 0.03 -12.51
C ASP A 429 29.92 -0.17 -14.03
N GLN A 430 28.86 0.42 -14.55
CA GLN A 430 28.78 0.67 -15.98
C GLN A 430 29.52 1.99 -16.19
N ASP A 431 30.82 1.87 -16.49
CA ASP A 431 31.56 2.90 -17.18
C ASP A 431 30.93 3.09 -18.57
N ASP A 432 30.36 4.28 -18.78
CA ASP A 432 30.13 4.90 -20.10
C ASP A 432 30.96 6.15 -20.20
#